data_7ba191297d0446cbe6a9dd8a6f751dc8
#
_entry.id   7ba191297d0446cbe6a9dd8a6f751dc8
#
_cell.length_a   1.000
_cell.length_b   1.000
_cell.length_c   1.000
_cell.angle_alpha   90.00
_cell.angle_beta   90.00
_cell.angle_gamma   90.00
#
_symmetry.space_group_name_H-M   'P 1'
#
loop_
_entity.id
_entity.type
_entity.pdbx_description
1 polymer ?
#
loop_
_entity_poly.entity_id
_entity_poly.type
_entity_poly.pdbx_seq_one_letter_code
_entity_poly.pdbx_strand_id
1 'polypeptide(L)'
;MSVELVNVTRWYGNVVAVNDITMSLEPGVTGLLGPNGAGKSTLLHMMAGFLAPSRGNLTIDGAASWHNPDIYRKVGLVPERDSVYAFLSGEKFVRASAKLQDLRDPGAAAARAIEMVDMTDVANRRISTYSKGMRQRIKVAAALVHDPAVLLLDEPFNGMDPRQRLHMMELLEQLGREGRTIVFSSHILEEVERLSGTIQVVVSGRLAASGDFRAIRRLMTNRPHVFVLKSSDDRELASALISSTAVAGVQLTDDGSLEVRASDYGAFTREIARMASARGVRLRELLPTDESLESVFSYLAAS
;
A
#
# COMPACT_ATOMS: atom_id res chain seq x y z
N MET A 1 -9.04 14.78 -11.29
CA MET A 1 -10.25 14.75 -10.40
C MET A 1 -9.77 14.57 -8.97
N SER A 2 -10.28 15.36 -8.00
CA SER A 2 -9.97 15.16 -6.57
C SER A 2 -10.99 14.26 -5.89
N VAL A 3 -10.55 13.53 -4.86
CA VAL A 3 -11.41 12.77 -3.95
C VAL A 3 -11.26 13.36 -2.56
N GLU A 4 -12.36 13.84 -1.98
CA GLU A 4 -12.34 14.53 -0.69
C GLU A 4 -13.14 13.75 0.35
N LEU A 5 -12.53 13.54 1.50
CA LEU A 5 -13.14 12.96 2.69
C LEU A 5 -13.13 14.00 3.80
N VAL A 6 -14.29 14.27 4.41
CA VAL A 6 -14.42 15.24 5.51
C VAL A 6 -15.13 14.55 6.68
N ASN A 7 -14.38 14.31 7.76
CA ASN A 7 -14.83 13.66 9.00
C ASN A 7 -15.56 12.32 8.75
N VAL A 8 -15.05 11.54 7.80
CA VAL A 8 -15.68 10.28 7.36
C VAL A 8 -15.51 9.23 8.42
N THR A 9 -16.64 8.65 8.84
CA THR A 9 -16.70 7.54 9.78
C THR A 9 -17.60 6.43 9.23
N ARG A 10 -17.18 5.17 9.42
CA ARG A 10 -17.99 4.00 9.09
C ARG A 10 -17.91 2.96 10.18
N TRP A 11 -19.06 2.52 10.67
CA TRP A 11 -19.19 1.40 11.60
C TRP A 11 -20.11 0.31 11.07
N TYR A 12 -19.87 -0.92 11.53
CA TYR A 12 -20.66 -2.12 11.29
C TYR A 12 -21.09 -2.69 12.65
N GLY A 13 -22.33 -2.46 13.01
CA GLY A 13 -22.78 -2.77 14.39
C GLY A 13 -21.92 -2.03 15.42
N ASN A 14 -21.21 -2.77 16.26
CA ASN A 14 -20.34 -2.20 17.31
C ASN A 14 -18.88 -2.01 16.86
N VAL A 15 -18.54 -2.36 15.61
CA VAL A 15 -17.16 -2.24 15.10
C VAL A 15 -17.03 -0.96 14.29
N VAL A 16 -16.11 -0.09 14.71
CA VAL A 16 -15.73 1.12 13.97
C VAL A 16 -14.60 0.74 13.00
N ALA A 17 -14.93 0.65 11.71
CA ALA A 17 -13.97 0.29 10.67
C ALA A 17 -13.18 1.51 10.15
N VAL A 18 -13.81 2.69 10.12
CA VAL A 18 -13.21 3.97 9.77
C VAL A 18 -13.69 5.01 10.75
N ASN A 19 -12.81 5.82 11.29
CA ASN A 19 -13.08 6.74 12.37
C ASN A 19 -12.50 8.12 12.10
N ASP A 20 -13.37 9.07 11.76
CA ASP A 20 -13.08 10.51 11.64
C ASP A 20 -11.90 10.82 10.67
N ILE A 21 -11.94 10.24 9.49
CA ILE A 21 -10.90 10.48 8.47
C ILE A 21 -11.25 11.72 7.65
N THR A 22 -10.29 12.67 7.62
CA THR A 22 -10.30 13.84 6.72
C THR A 22 -9.03 13.81 5.88
N MET A 23 -9.17 13.74 4.56
CA MET A 23 -8.06 13.76 3.60
C MET A 23 -8.52 14.20 2.21
N SER A 24 -7.59 14.75 1.41
CA SER A 24 -7.78 15.04 -0.01
C SER A 24 -6.80 14.20 -0.83
N LEU A 25 -7.28 13.63 -1.93
CA LEU A 25 -6.50 12.81 -2.85
C LEU A 25 -6.53 13.50 -4.22
N GLU A 26 -5.38 13.97 -4.64
CA GLU A 26 -5.19 14.72 -5.88
C GLU A 26 -4.79 13.79 -7.04
N PRO A 27 -4.81 14.28 -8.31
CA PRO A 27 -4.27 13.54 -9.45
C PRO A 27 -2.83 13.06 -9.19
N GLY A 28 -2.54 11.84 -9.64
CA GLY A 28 -1.31 11.13 -9.36
C GLY A 28 -1.58 9.81 -8.67
N VAL A 29 -0.56 9.20 -8.09
CA VAL A 29 -0.66 7.93 -7.38
C VAL A 29 -0.53 8.14 -5.89
N THR A 30 -1.54 7.74 -5.14
CA THR A 30 -1.58 7.75 -3.67
C THR A 30 -1.59 6.32 -3.14
N GLY A 31 -0.64 6.00 -2.27
CA GLY A 31 -0.60 4.75 -1.52
C GLY A 31 -1.42 4.83 -0.22
N LEU A 32 -2.35 3.91 -0.04
CA LEU A 32 -3.11 3.74 1.20
C LEU A 32 -2.47 2.61 2.01
N LEU A 33 -1.59 2.97 2.94
CA LEU A 33 -0.77 2.05 3.71
C LEU A 33 -1.41 1.73 5.05
N GLY A 34 -1.34 0.46 5.48
CA GLY A 34 -1.84 0.07 6.80
C GLY A 34 -1.92 -1.44 6.98
N PRO A 35 -1.95 -1.94 8.23
CA PRO A 35 -2.10 -3.36 8.50
C PRO A 35 -3.44 -3.91 8.02
N ASN A 36 -3.56 -5.23 8.00
CA ASN A 36 -4.83 -5.89 7.72
C ASN A 36 -5.87 -5.49 8.79
N GLY A 37 -7.08 -5.19 8.34
CA GLY A 37 -8.14 -4.70 9.25
C GLY A 37 -8.08 -3.20 9.59
N ALA A 38 -7.12 -2.44 9.07
CA ALA A 38 -7.00 -1.00 9.34
C ALA A 38 -8.14 -0.13 8.75
N GLY A 39 -9.00 -0.70 7.89
CA GLY A 39 -10.10 0.03 7.26
C GLY A 39 -9.88 0.42 5.80
N LYS A 40 -8.74 0.04 5.18
CA LYS A 40 -8.38 0.40 3.80
C LYS A 40 -9.44 0.02 2.76
N SER A 41 -9.87 -1.24 2.74
CA SER A 41 -10.93 -1.72 1.82
C SER A 41 -12.26 -1.00 2.05
N THR A 42 -12.60 -0.70 3.31
CA THR A 42 -13.80 0.08 3.64
C THR A 42 -13.75 1.49 3.05
N LEU A 43 -12.58 2.16 3.15
CA LEU A 43 -12.36 3.47 2.52
C LEU A 43 -12.51 3.40 1.01
N LEU A 44 -11.85 2.44 0.34
CA LEU A 44 -11.95 2.26 -1.11
C LEU A 44 -13.40 2.00 -1.56
N HIS A 45 -14.16 1.17 -0.83
CA HIS A 45 -15.57 0.92 -1.14
C HIS A 45 -16.46 2.16 -0.94
N MET A 46 -16.19 3.01 0.06
CA MET A 46 -16.90 4.27 0.23
C MET A 46 -16.56 5.26 -0.90
N MET A 47 -15.28 5.36 -1.29
CA MET A 47 -14.87 6.18 -2.44
C MET A 47 -15.54 5.70 -3.74
N ALA A 48 -15.65 4.39 -3.95
CA ALA A 48 -16.31 3.82 -5.11
C ALA A 48 -17.85 3.97 -5.11
N GLY A 49 -18.44 4.54 -4.06
CA GLY A 49 -19.88 4.67 -3.93
C GLY A 49 -20.64 3.35 -3.64
N PHE A 50 -19.93 2.28 -3.27
CA PHE A 50 -20.54 0.99 -2.91
C PHE A 50 -20.98 0.94 -1.46
N LEU A 51 -20.49 1.87 -0.65
CA LEU A 51 -20.73 1.90 0.78
C LEU A 51 -20.98 3.34 1.24
N ALA A 52 -22.07 3.56 1.97
CA ALA A 52 -22.33 4.86 2.58
C ALA A 52 -21.37 5.14 3.75
N PRO A 53 -20.86 6.35 3.94
CA PRO A 53 -20.32 6.74 5.22
C PRO A 53 -21.44 6.74 6.29
N SER A 54 -21.12 6.37 7.53
CA SER A 54 -22.05 6.48 8.65
C SER A 54 -22.14 7.92 9.17
N ARG A 55 -21.02 8.68 9.02
CA ARG A 55 -20.91 10.13 9.27
C ARG A 55 -19.91 10.74 8.30
N GLY A 56 -19.98 12.08 8.19
CA GLY A 56 -19.09 12.85 7.33
C GLY A 56 -19.52 12.82 5.87
N ASN A 57 -18.72 13.46 5.03
CA ASN A 57 -18.98 13.60 3.60
C ASN A 57 -17.82 13.04 2.79
N LEU A 58 -18.17 12.36 1.70
CA LEU A 58 -17.20 11.89 0.71
C LEU A 58 -17.64 12.32 -0.67
N THR A 59 -16.78 13.09 -1.35
CA THR A 59 -17.07 13.64 -2.68
C THR A 59 -15.95 13.32 -3.69
N ILE A 60 -16.33 13.26 -4.95
CA ILE A 60 -15.43 13.19 -6.11
C ILE A 60 -15.77 14.39 -7.00
N ASP A 61 -14.81 15.31 -7.17
CA ASP A 61 -15.03 16.62 -7.82
C ASP A 61 -16.28 17.35 -7.26
N GLY A 62 -16.43 17.37 -5.94
CA GLY A 62 -17.56 18.00 -5.27
C GLY A 62 -18.90 17.26 -5.34
N ALA A 63 -19.00 16.18 -6.12
CA ALA A 63 -20.21 15.34 -6.18
C ALA A 63 -20.15 14.21 -5.15
N ALA A 64 -21.24 13.98 -4.40
CA ALA A 64 -21.30 12.88 -3.44
C ALA A 64 -21.01 11.54 -4.11
N SER A 65 -20.21 10.68 -3.46
CA SER A 65 -19.90 9.33 -3.99
C SER A 65 -21.07 8.36 -3.80
N TRP A 66 -21.79 8.47 -2.69
CA TRP A 66 -22.91 7.59 -2.37
C TRP A 66 -24.22 8.08 -2.99
N HIS A 67 -25.08 7.15 -3.42
CA HIS A 67 -26.34 7.44 -4.12
C HIS A 67 -26.20 8.30 -5.40
N ASN A 68 -25.09 8.18 -6.09
CA ASN A 68 -24.79 8.93 -7.28
C ASN A 68 -24.34 7.99 -8.42
N PRO A 69 -25.24 7.56 -9.32
CA PRO A 69 -24.91 6.67 -10.42
C PRO A 69 -23.83 7.21 -11.37
N ASP A 70 -23.69 8.52 -11.50
CA ASP A 70 -22.69 9.15 -12.38
C ASP A 70 -21.25 8.90 -11.90
N ILE A 71 -21.08 8.58 -10.61
CA ILE A 71 -19.76 8.21 -10.05
C ILE A 71 -19.23 6.93 -10.69
N TYR A 72 -20.08 5.95 -10.99
CA TYR A 72 -19.65 4.68 -11.60
C TYR A 72 -19.08 4.85 -13.01
N ARG A 73 -19.36 5.96 -13.68
CA ARG A 73 -18.74 6.32 -14.98
C ARG A 73 -17.36 6.94 -14.81
N LYS A 74 -17.04 7.45 -13.62
CA LYS A 74 -15.80 8.16 -13.30
C LYS A 74 -14.80 7.32 -12.52
N VAL A 75 -15.26 6.26 -11.87
CA VAL A 75 -14.49 5.44 -10.93
C VAL A 75 -14.38 4.01 -11.41
N GLY A 76 -13.14 3.50 -11.48
CA GLY A 76 -12.85 2.07 -11.59
C GLY A 76 -12.46 1.50 -10.22
N LEU A 77 -13.00 0.35 -9.84
CA LEU A 77 -12.62 -0.34 -8.61
C LEU A 77 -12.11 -1.75 -8.92
N VAL A 78 -10.95 -2.07 -8.35
CA VAL A 78 -10.37 -3.43 -8.33
C VAL A 78 -10.39 -3.93 -6.90
N PRO A 79 -11.32 -4.82 -6.52
CA PRO A 79 -11.38 -5.35 -5.16
C PRO A 79 -10.28 -6.40 -4.92
N GLU A 80 -9.87 -6.57 -3.66
CA GLU A 80 -8.91 -7.60 -3.26
C GLU A 80 -9.41 -9.01 -3.61
N ARG A 81 -10.67 -9.28 -3.30
CA ARG A 81 -11.27 -10.61 -3.52
C ARG A 81 -11.33 -10.98 -5.00
N ASP A 82 -11.25 -12.28 -5.28
CA ASP A 82 -11.48 -12.81 -6.63
C ASP A 82 -12.95 -12.54 -7.04
N SER A 83 -13.10 -11.50 -7.87
CA SER A 83 -14.39 -11.03 -8.39
C SER A 83 -14.58 -11.36 -9.87
N VAL A 84 -13.91 -12.41 -10.35
CA VAL A 84 -13.95 -12.85 -11.74
C VAL A 84 -14.80 -14.10 -11.90
N TYR A 85 -15.44 -14.25 -13.07
CA TYR A 85 -16.24 -15.42 -13.40
C TYR A 85 -15.40 -16.48 -14.11
N ALA A 86 -15.05 -17.55 -13.42
CA ALA A 86 -14.12 -18.59 -13.87
C ALA A 86 -14.53 -19.26 -15.21
N PHE A 87 -15.84 -19.30 -15.52
CA PHE A 87 -16.38 -19.89 -16.75
C PHE A 87 -16.28 -18.99 -17.99
N LEU A 88 -16.03 -17.69 -17.82
CA LEU A 88 -15.83 -16.74 -18.92
C LEU A 88 -14.37 -16.76 -19.40
N SER A 89 -14.15 -16.30 -20.63
CA SER A 89 -12.81 -15.87 -21.05
C SER A 89 -12.52 -14.46 -20.55
N GLY A 90 -11.23 -14.10 -20.48
CA GLY A 90 -10.82 -12.75 -20.10
C GLY A 90 -11.48 -11.68 -20.98
N GLU A 91 -11.48 -11.87 -22.31
CA GLU A 91 -12.13 -10.97 -23.26
C GLU A 91 -13.62 -10.80 -22.95
N LYS A 92 -14.35 -11.90 -22.75
CA LYS A 92 -15.77 -11.85 -22.44
C LYS A 92 -16.06 -11.14 -21.12
N PHE A 93 -15.19 -11.31 -20.12
CA PHE A 93 -15.32 -10.66 -18.83
C PHE A 93 -15.16 -9.13 -18.96
N VAL A 94 -14.07 -8.67 -19.61
CA VAL A 94 -13.83 -7.23 -19.78
C VAL A 94 -14.87 -6.59 -20.68
N ARG A 95 -15.29 -7.28 -21.77
CA ARG A 95 -16.36 -6.80 -22.64
C ARG A 95 -17.72 -6.73 -21.92
N ALA A 96 -18.01 -7.63 -21.00
CA ALA A 96 -19.20 -7.53 -20.17
C ALA A 96 -19.18 -6.27 -19.28
N SER A 97 -18.03 -5.93 -18.68
CA SER A 97 -17.85 -4.67 -17.95
C SER A 97 -18.06 -3.45 -18.84
N ALA A 98 -17.54 -3.46 -20.08
CA ALA A 98 -17.77 -2.39 -21.05
C ALA A 98 -19.25 -2.21 -21.41
N LYS A 99 -19.99 -3.30 -21.53
CA LYS A 99 -21.45 -3.28 -21.77
C LYS A 99 -22.22 -2.70 -20.58
N LEU A 100 -21.83 -3.04 -19.35
CA LEU A 100 -22.46 -2.51 -18.14
C LEU A 100 -22.21 -1.00 -17.98
N GLN A 101 -21.13 -0.48 -18.55
CA GLN A 101 -20.81 0.96 -18.62
C GLN A 101 -21.47 1.66 -19.84
N ASP A 102 -22.30 0.94 -20.61
CA ASP A 102 -23.00 1.45 -21.78
C ASP A 102 -22.09 2.10 -22.82
N LEU A 103 -20.90 1.50 -23.03
CA LEU A 103 -19.94 2.02 -24.01
C LEU A 103 -20.42 1.74 -25.45
N ARG A 104 -20.20 2.70 -26.37
CA ARG A 104 -20.62 2.60 -27.77
C ARG A 104 -20.03 1.39 -28.49
N ASP A 105 -18.75 1.08 -28.24
CA ASP A 105 -18.04 -0.10 -28.76
C ASP A 105 -17.39 -0.88 -27.64
N PRO A 106 -18.13 -1.81 -27.00
CA PRO A 106 -17.61 -2.63 -25.91
C PRO A 106 -16.46 -3.55 -26.32
N GLY A 107 -16.41 -3.94 -27.62
CA GLY A 107 -15.35 -4.81 -28.14
C GLY A 107 -14.02 -4.07 -28.23
N ALA A 108 -14.01 -2.93 -28.87
CA ALA A 108 -12.81 -2.12 -28.98
C ALA A 108 -12.32 -1.61 -27.62
N ALA A 109 -13.24 -1.22 -26.71
CA ALA A 109 -12.89 -0.83 -25.35
C ALA A 109 -12.22 -1.97 -24.57
N ALA A 110 -12.78 -3.19 -24.66
CA ALA A 110 -12.21 -4.36 -24.02
C ALA A 110 -10.83 -4.70 -24.57
N ALA A 111 -10.64 -4.64 -25.90
CA ALA A 111 -9.35 -4.92 -26.54
C ALA A 111 -8.26 -3.97 -26.03
N ARG A 112 -8.52 -2.66 -26.00
CA ARG A 112 -7.59 -1.65 -25.46
C ARG A 112 -7.24 -1.90 -24.01
N ALA A 113 -8.25 -2.14 -23.15
CA ALA A 113 -8.02 -2.38 -21.73
C ALA A 113 -7.22 -3.66 -21.46
N ILE A 114 -7.41 -4.70 -22.24
CA ILE A 114 -6.67 -5.97 -22.17
C ILE A 114 -5.21 -5.78 -22.62
N GLU A 115 -4.99 -4.99 -23.67
CA GLU A 115 -3.65 -4.63 -24.16
C GLU A 115 -2.86 -3.86 -23.09
N MET A 116 -3.48 -2.87 -22.43
CA MET A 116 -2.85 -2.09 -21.35
C MET A 116 -2.29 -2.95 -20.22
N VAL A 117 -2.90 -4.10 -19.95
CA VAL A 117 -2.46 -5.01 -18.87
C VAL A 117 -1.66 -6.22 -19.40
N ASP A 118 -1.22 -6.19 -20.66
CA ASP A 118 -0.43 -7.24 -21.31
C ASP A 118 -1.09 -8.64 -21.20
N MET A 119 -2.37 -8.73 -21.61
CA MET A 119 -3.15 -9.96 -21.55
C MET A 119 -3.72 -10.40 -22.91
N THR A 120 -3.31 -9.76 -24.02
CA THR A 120 -3.86 -9.98 -25.36
C THR A 120 -3.76 -11.44 -25.80
N ASP A 121 -2.58 -12.07 -25.66
CA ASP A 121 -2.32 -13.44 -26.13
C ASP A 121 -3.16 -14.51 -25.40
N VAL A 122 -3.61 -14.20 -24.20
CA VAL A 122 -4.36 -15.14 -23.35
C VAL A 122 -5.81 -14.74 -23.13
N ALA A 123 -6.26 -13.61 -23.69
CA ALA A 123 -7.58 -13.03 -23.48
C ALA A 123 -8.75 -14.00 -23.79
N ASN A 124 -8.56 -14.86 -24.79
CA ASN A 124 -9.58 -15.84 -25.21
C ASN A 124 -9.62 -17.11 -24.36
N ARG A 125 -8.64 -17.33 -23.47
CA ARG A 125 -8.63 -18.49 -22.56
C ARG A 125 -9.62 -18.28 -21.42
N ARG A 126 -10.17 -19.39 -20.89
CA ARG A 126 -11.04 -19.35 -19.72
C ARG A 126 -10.30 -18.84 -18.49
N ILE A 127 -10.92 -17.97 -17.71
CA ILE A 127 -10.34 -17.41 -16.46
C ILE A 127 -10.03 -18.51 -15.43
N SER A 128 -10.75 -19.64 -15.47
CA SER A 128 -10.42 -20.82 -14.66
C SER A 128 -8.98 -21.33 -14.85
N THR A 129 -8.37 -21.05 -16.02
CA THR A 129 -6.98 -21.45 -16.34
C THR A 129 -5.94 -20.36 -16.01
N TYR A 130 -6.37 -19.22 -15.49
CA TYR A 130 -5.49 -18.10 -15.18
C TYR A 130 -4.76 -18.30 -13.85
N SER A 131 -3.49 -17.89 -13.80
CA SER A 131 -2.78 -17.72 -12.53
C SER A 131 -3.44 -16.61 -11.70
N LYS A 132 -3.08 -16.50 -10.41
CA LYS A 132 -3.57 -15.42 -9.55
C LYS A 132 -3.20 -14.04 -10.12
N GLY A 133 -1.96 -13.84 -10.59
CA GLY A 133 -1.52 -12.60 -11.22
C GLY A 133 -2.26 -12.30 -12.53
N MET A 134 -2.58 -13.30 -13.36
CA MET A 134 -3.41 -13.10 -14.56
C MET A 134 -4.84 -12.70 -14.21
N ARG A 135 -5.44 -13.28 -13.17
CA ARG A 135 -6.77 -12.85 -12.68
C ARG A 135 -6.74 -11.43 -12.16
N GLN A 136 -5.67 -11.05 -11.48
CA GLN A 136 -5.51 -9.68 -11.00
C GLN A 136 -5.42 -8.68 -12.16
N ARG A 137 -4.60 -8.96 -13.17
CA ARG A 137 -4.46 -8.11 -14.36
C ARG A 137 -5.79 -7.97 -15.12
N ILE A 138 -6.55 -9.03 -15.28
CA ILE A 138 -7.84 -8.95 -15.98
C ILE A 138 -8.91 -8.16 -15.19
N LYS A 139 -8.84 -8.16 -13.84
CA LYS A 139 -9.67 -7.27 -13.01
C LYS A 139 -9.31 -5.81 -13.25
N VAL A 140 -8.01 -5.49 -13.34
CA VAL A 140 -7.55 -4.13 -13.65
C VAL A 140 -8.02 -3.71 -15.05
N ALA A 141 -7.94 -4.58 -16.06
CA ALA A 141 -8.50 -4.30 -17.39
C ALA A 141 -9.99 -3.99 -17.33
N ALA A 142 -10.77 -4.77 -16.58
CA ALA A 142 -12.19 -4.53 -16.41
C ALA A 142 -12.52 -3.19 -15.72
N ALA A 143 -11.69 -2.78 -14.76
CA ALA A 143 -11.83 -1.50 -14.10
C ALA A 143 -11.41 -0.31 -14.98
N LEU A 144 -10.49 -0.52 -15.94
CA LEU A 144 -10.01 0.51 -16.88
C LEU A 144 -10.87 0.64 -18.14
N VAL A 145 -11.79 -0.29 -18.41
CA VAL A 145 -12.47 -0.41 -19.70
C VAL A 145 -13.26 0.84 -20.14
N HIS A 146 -13.76 1.61 -19.17
CA HIS A 146 -14.55 2.84 -19.38
C HIS A 146 -13.73 4.12 -19.21
N ASP A 147 -12.40 3.98 -19.16
CA ASP A 147 -11.47 5.12 -19.05
C ASP A 147 -11.72 6.00 -17.81
N PRO A 148 -11.73 5.43 -16.59
CA PRO A 148 -12.08 6.16 -15.39
C PRO A 148 -11.04 7.23 -15.06
N ALA A 149 -11.50 8.37 -14.53
CA ALA A 149 -10.62 9.41 -14.01
C ALA A 149 -10.08 9.10 -12.61
N VAL A 150 -10.78 8.25 -11.86
CA VAL A 150 -10.36 7.76 -10.54
C VAL A 150 -10.26 6.25 -10.59
N LEU A 151 -9.11 5.69 -10.21
CA LEU A 151 -8.88 4.25 -10.14
C LEU A 151 -8.54 3.84 -8.70
N LEU A 152 -9.35 2.98 -8.14
CA LEU A 152 -9.23 2.47 -6.77
C LEU A 152 -8.83 0.99 -6.82
N LEU A 153 -7.72 0.63 -6.17
CA LEU A 153 -7.20 -0.73 -6.22
C LEU A 153 -6.93 -1.26 -4.81
N ASP A 154 -7.55 -2.37 -4.49
CA ASP A 154 -7.36 -3.02 -3.19
C ASP A 154 -6.35 -4.16 -3.34
N GLU A 155 -5.15 -4.00 -2.75
CA GLU A 155 -4.02 -4.94 -2.80
C GLU A 155 -3.71 -5.41 -4.25
N PRO A 156 -3.45 -4.49 -5.21
CA PRO A 156 -3.39 -4.83 -6.64
C PRO A 156 -2.25 -5.77 -7.03
N PHE A 157 -1.19 -5.86 -6.23
CA PHE A 157 0.00 -6.65 -6.54
C PHE A 157 -0.02 -8.08 -5.99
N ASN A 158 -1.06 -8.43 -5.22
CA ASN A 158 -1.18 -9.73 -4.59
C ASN A 158 -1.18 -10.89 -5.59
N GLY A 159 -0.20 -11.80 -5.44
CA GLY A 159 -0.06 -13.00 -6.28
C GLY A 159 0.53 -12.77 -7.65
N MET A 160 1.11 -11.60 -7.90
CA MET A 160 1.94 -11.32 -9.06
C MET A 160 3.39 -11.74 -8.80
N ASP A 161 4.05 -12.28 -9.81
CA ASP A 161 5.50 -12.43 -9.78
C ASP A 161 6.21 -11.05 -9.88
N PRO A 162 7.51 -10.96 -9.55
CA PRO A 162 8.22 -9.68 -9.54
C PRO A 162 8.17 -8.91 -10.86
N ARG A 163 8.22 -9.60 -12.00
CA ARG A 163 8.16 -8.96 -13.33
C ARG A 163 6.77 -8.38 -13.62
N GLN A 164 5.74 -9.17 -13.33
CA GLN A 164 4.35 -8.72 -13.50
C GLN A 164 4.02 -7.54 -12.58
N ARG A 165 4.55 -7.56 -11.35
CA ARG A 165 4.39 -6.46 -10.39
C ARG A 165 5.01 -5.17 -10.92
N LEU A 166 6.25 -5.24 -11.44
CA LEU A 166 6.92 -4.09 -12.03
C LEU A 166 6.11 -3.47 -13.18
N HIS A 167 5.68 -4.30 -14.13
CA HIS A 167 4.87 -3.85 -15.25
C HIS A 167 3.56 -3.18 -14.81
N MET A 168 2.89 -3.74 -13.79
CA MET A 168 1.69 -3.14 -13.24
C MET A 168 1.99 -1.79 -12.56
N MET A 169 3.10 -1.65 -11.84
CA MET A 169 3.51 -0.39 -11.25
C MET A 169 3.78 0.67 -12.31
N GLU A 170 4.48 0.32 -13.39
CA GLU A 170 4.74 1.21 -14.53
C GLU A 170 3.45 1.70 -15.19
N LEU A 171 2.48 0.81 -15.37
CA LEU A 171 1.14 1.17 -15.89
C LEU A 171 0.44 2.18 -14.96
N LEU A 172 0.39 1.90 -13.66
CA LEU A 172 -0.28 2.79 -12.71
C LEU A 172 0.42 4.16 -12.62
N GLU A 173 1.75 4.17 -12.65
CA GLU A 173 2.53 5.41 -12.66
C GLU A 173 2.26 6.24 -13.92
N GLN A 174 2.20 5.60 -15.10
CA GLN A 174 1.86 6.26 -16.34
C GLN A 174 0.46 6.87 -16.29
N LEU A 175 -0.54 6.11 -15.84
CA LEU A 175 -1.91 6.60 -15.71
C LEU A 175 -2.01 7.78 -14.73
N GLY A 176 -1.23 7.76 -13.64
CA GLY A 176 -1.12 8.87 -12.70
C GLY A 176 -0.52 10.12 -13.34
N ARG A 177 0.53 9.97 -14.15
CA ARG A 177 1.15 11.09 -14.93
C ARG A 177 0.21 11.65 -15.99
N GLU A 178 -0.70 10.87 -16.52
CA GLU A 178 -1.76 11.31 -17.43
C GLU A 178 -2.88 12.12 -16.74
N GLY A 179 -2.78 12.33 -15.41
CA GLY A 179 -3.70 13.17 -14.65
C GLY A 179 -4.87 12.42 -14.00
N ARG A 180 -4.83 11.09 -13.97
CA ARG A 180 -5.82 10.32 -13.22
C ARG A 180 -5.48 10.29 -11.73
N THR A 181 -6.50 10.17 -10.89
CA THR A 181 -6.34 9.95 -9.45
C THR A 181 -6.34 8.45 -9.20
N ILE A 182 -5.21 7.92 -8.77
CA ILE A 182 -5.03 6.50 -8.49
C ILE A 182 -4.80 6.31 -7.01
N VAL A 183 -5.61 5.47 -6.39
CA VAL A 183 -5.47 5.10 -4.98
C VAL A 183 -5.32 3.59 -4.88
N PHE A 184 -4.21 3.12 -4.35
CA PHE A 184 -4.03 1.69 -4.12
C PHE A 184 -3.74 1.40 -2.65
N SER A 185 -4.34 0.34 -2.14
CA SER A 185 -4.01 -0.16 -0.80
C SER A 185 -2.84 -1.12 -0.89
N SER A 186 -1.98 -1.07 0.11
CA SER A 186 -0.97 -2.09 0.38
C SER A 186 -0.65 -2.17 1.86
N HIS A 187 -0.17 -3.31 2.29
CA HIS A 187 0.45 -3.53 3.59
C HIS A 187 1.99 -3.65 3.46
N ILE A 188 2.54 -3.49 2.24
CA ILE A 188 3.97 -3.59 1.93
C ILE A 188 4.50 -2.18 1.65
N LEU A 189 5.44 -1.73 2.50
CA LEU A 189 5.99 -0.39 2.43
C LEU A 189 6.75 -0.14 1.13
N GLU A 190 7.53 -1.11 0.66
CA GLU A 190 8.33 -0.99 -0.55
C GLU A 190 7.48 -0.78 -1.81
N GLU A 191 6.27 -1.37 -1.86
CA GLU A 191 5.34 -1.15 -2.96
C GLU A 191 4.86 0.31 -2.98
N VAL A 192 4.54 0.83 -1.78
CA VAL A 192 4.04 2.19 -1.61
C VAL A 192 5.16 3.20 -1.88
N GLU A 193 6.37 2.97 -1.35
CA GLU A 193 7.55 3.83 -1.58
C GLU A 193 7.89 3.96 -3.06
N ARG A 194 7.81 2.83 -3.78
CA ARG A 194 8.22 2.78 -5.19
C ARG A 194 7.24 3.48 -6.11
N LEU A 195 5.94 3.38 -5.83
CA LEU A 195 4.89 3.77 -6.77
C LEU A 195 4.24 5.11 -6.44
N SER A 196 4.11 5.45 -5.15
CA SER A 196 3.30 6.60 -4.76
C SER A 196 4.12 7.86 -4.49
N GLY A 197 3.63 9.01 -5.00
CA GLY A 197 4.13 10.32 -4.62
C GLY A 197 3.61 10.79 -3.25
N THR A 198 2.43 10.30 -2.86
CA THR A 198 1.78 10.63 -1.58
C THR A 198 1.33 9.36 -0.89
N ILE A 199 1.48 9.31 0.43
CA ILE A 199 1.10 8.18 1.26
C ILE A 199 0.10 8.63 2.31
N GLN A 200 -0.95 7.83 2.49
CA GLN A 200 -1.93 7.94 3.56
C GLN A 200 -1.81 6.71 4.45
N VAL A 201 -1.34 6.87 5.67
CA VAL A 201 -1.17 5.77 6.64
C VAL A 201 -2.43 5.64 7.47
N VAL A 202 -3.09 4.49 7.41
CA VAL A 202 -4.31 4.19 8.17
C VAL A 202 -4.02 3.13 9.21
N VAL A 203 -4.34 3.43 10.48
CA VAL A 203 -4.17 2.51 11.61
C VAL A 203 -5.45 2.53 12.44
N SER A 204 -5.99 1.36 12.73
CA SER A 204 -7.21 1.22 13.56
C SER A 204 -8.37 2.12 13.12
N GLY A 205 -8.55 2.26 11.80
CA GLY A 205 -9.60 3.09 11.20
C GLY A 205 -9.32 4.59 11.20
N ARG A 206 -8.16 5.06 11.63
CA ARG A 206 -7.78 6.49 11.68
C ARG A 206 -6.66 6.81 10.71
N LEU A 207 -6.63 8.03 10.21
CA LEU A 207 -5.49 8.57 9.48
C LEU A 207 -4.38 8.90 10.48
N ALA A 208 -3.32 8.10 10.49
CA ALA A 208 -2.20 8.25 11.40
C ALA A 208 -1.11 9.18 10.86
N ALA A 209 -0.90 9.18 9.54
CA ALA A 209 0.04 10.07 8.86
C ALA A 209 -0.38 10.29 7.40
N SER A 210 -0.02 11.46 6.86
CA SER A 210 -0.23 11.85 5.47
C SER A 210 0.98 12.62 4.96
N GLY A 211 1.44 12.35 3.77
CA GLY A 211 2.54 13.08 3.15
C GLY A 211 3.36 12.27 2.17
N ASP A 212 4.52 12.80 1.77
CA ASP A 212 5.48 12.05 0.99
C ASP A 212 6.19 10.98 1.85
N PHE A 213 6.76 9.98 1.19
CA PHE A 213 7.47 8.89 1.86
C PHE A 213 8.59 9.40 2.79
N ARG A 214 9.30 10.47 2.38
CA ARG A 214 10.40 11.04 3.18
C ARG A 214 9.89 11.71 4.46
N ALA A 215 8.72 12.36 4.39
CA ALA A 215 8.09 12.95 5.58
C ALA A 215 7.65 11.87 6.56
N ILE A 216 7.02 10.80 6.07
CA ILE A 216 6.62 9.66 6.90
C ILE A 216 7.84 8.96 7.50
N ARG A 217 8.87 8.71 6.70
CA ARG A 217 10.12 8.11 7.18
C ARG A 217 10.84 8.96 8.23
N ARG A 218 10.76 10.30 8.14
CA ARG A 218 11.29 11.20 9.19
C ARG A 218 10.52 11.09 10.51
N LEU A 219 9.23 10.85 10.46
CA LEU A 219 8.46 10.56 11.68
C LEU A 219 8.93 9.25 12.34
N MET A 220 9.43 8.30 11.55
CA MET A 220 10.02 7.04 12.04
C MET A 220 11.42 7.22 12.61
N THR A 221 12.23 8.16 12.07
CA THR A 221 13.63 8.41 12.52
C THR A 221 13.73 9.17 13.83
N ASN A 222 12.65 9.71 14.36
CA ASN A 222 12.65 10.34 15.69
C ASN A 222 12.69 9.32 16.85
N ARG A 223 12.81 8.02 16.56
CA ARG A 223 13.06 6.96 17.55
C ARG A 223 14.39 6.26 17.27
N PRO A 224 15.04 5.73 18.33
CA PRO A 224 16.21 4.90 18.16
C PRO A 224 15.87 3.67 17.30
N HIS A 225 16.68 3.43 16.28
CA HIS A 225 16.58 2.21 15.46
C HIS A 225 17.01 0.99 16.28
N VAL A 226 16.25 -0.10 16.23
CA VAL A 226 16.57 -1.31 16.97
C VAL A 226 17.30 -2.30 16.07
N PHE A 227 18.47 -2.73 16.53
CA PHE A 227 19.27 -3.76 15.87
C PHE A 227 19.42 -4.94 16.81
N VAL A 228 19.38 -6.14 16.26
CA VAL A 228 19.81 -7.37 16.96
C VAL A 228 21.16 -7.77 16.42
N LEU A 229 22.12 -7.95 17.34
CA LEU A 229 23.48 -8.32 17.03
C LEU A 229 23.84 -9.65 17.72
N LYS A 230 24.68 -10.43 17.04
CA LYS A 230 25.43 -11.54 17.65
C LYS A 230 26.91 -11.37 17.34
N SER A 231 27.73 -11.59 18.34
CA SER A 231 29.18 -11.43 18.23
C SER A 231 29.94 -12.60 18.86
N SER A 232 31.26 -12.52 18.86
CA SER A 232 32.08 -13.47 19.58
C SER A 232 32.13 -13.19 21.10
N ASP A 233 31.79 -11.95 21.51
CA ASP A 233 31.67 -11.53 22.90
C ASP A 233 30.67 -10.36 22.98
N ASP A 234 29.42 -10.67 23.27
CA ASP A 234 28.33 -9.69 23.28
C ASP A 234 28.41 -8.73 24.47
N ARG A 235 29.02 -9.15 25.59
CA ARG A 235 29.22 -8.27 26.75
C ARG A 235 30.28 -7.21 26.48
N GLU A 236 31.41 -7.58 25.90
CA GLU A 236 32.47 -6.65 25.53
C GLU A 236 31.97 -5.68 24.45
N LEU A 237 31.22 -6.17 23.48
CA LEU A 237 30.61 -5.33 22.47
C LEU A 237 29.59 -4.35 23.06
N ALA A 238 28.74 -4.78 23.98
CA ALA A 238 27.77 -3.92 24.68
C ALA A 238 28.47 -2.78 25.44
N SER A 239 29.56 -3.09 26.13
CA SER A 239 30.36 -2.10 26.84
C SER A 239 30.97 -1.04 25.90
N ALA A 240 31.40 -1.44 24.72
CA ALA A 240 31.89 -0.52 23.71
C ALA A 240 30.76 0.37 23.14
N LEU A 241 29.62 -0.23 22.82
CA LEU A 241 28.51 0.46 22.19
C LEU A 241 27.83 1.50 23.07
N ILE A 242 27.75 1.28 24.39
CA ILE A 242 27.09 2.21 25.30
C ILE A 242 27.85 3.55 25.41
N SER A 243 29.13 3.59 24.97
CA SER A 243 29.96 4.81 24.93
C SER A 243 29.75 5.65 23.67
N SER A 244 29.03 5.12 22.65
CA SER A 244 28.78 5.83 21.40
C SER A 244 27.60 6.76 21.54
N THR A 245 27.73 8.00 21.04
CA THR A 245 26.63 8.97 20.96
C THR A 245 25.54 8.57 19.97
N ALA A 246 25.85 7.67 19.03
CA ALA A 246 24.90 7.10 18.09
C ALA A 246 24.02 6.00 18.72
N VAL A 247 24.27 5.60 19.98
CA VAL A 247 23.54 4.53 20.67
C VAL A 247 22.75 5.12 21.84
N ALA A 248 21.44 4.92 21.83
CA ALA A 248 20.53 5.37 22.89
C ALA A 248 20.38 4.32 24.00
N GLY A 249 20.70 3.06 23.74
CA GLY A 249 20.61 1.98 24.72
C GLY A 249 21.07 0.63 24.17
N VAL A 250 21.47 -0.25 25.09
CA VAL A 250 21.95 -1.59 24.78
C VAL A 250 21.35 -2.56 25.81
N GLN A 251 20.84 -3.69 25.36
CA GLN A 251 20.25 -4.73 26.20
C GLN A 251 20.70 -6.12 25.75
N LEU A 252 21.19 -6.94 26.68
CA LEU A 252 21.39 -8.37 26.45
C LEU A 252 20.03 -9.08 26.58
N THR A 253 19.69 -9.87 25.60
CA THR A 253 18.43 -10.64 25.54
C THR A 253 18.63 -12.04 26.12
N ASP A 254 17.55 -12.69 26.52
CA ASP A 254 17.59 -14.03 27.16
C ASP A 254 18.12 -15.14 26.21
N ASP A 255 18.01 -14.93 24.88
CA ASP A 255 18.53 -15.83 23.85
C ASP A 255 20.03 -15.63 23.56
N GLY A 256 20.69 -14.75 24.30
CA GLY A 256 22.12 -14.46 24.18
C GLY A 256 22.47 -13.55 23.01
N SER A 257 21.52 -12.81 22.46
CA SER A 257 21.77 -11.75 21.49
C SER A 257 21.85 -10.37 22.16
N LEU A 258 22.31 -9.35 21.41
CA LEU A 258 22.42 -7.97 21.87
C LEU A 258 21.43 -7.10 21.13
N GLU A 259 20.43 -6.57 21.82
CA GLU A 259 19.54 -5.53 21.29
C GLU A 259 20.21 -4.16 21.48
N VAL A 260 20.36 -3.42 20.39
CA VAL A 260 20.93 -2.07 20.38
C VAL A 260 19.94 -1.07 19.80
N ARG A 261 19.67 -0.02 20.56
CA ARG A 261 18.85 1.11 20.14
C ARG A 261 19.76 2.25 19.68
N ALA A 262 19.85 2.43 18.36
CA ALA A 262 20.67 3.47 17.75
C ALA A 262 19.85 4.73 17.52
N SER A 263 20.34 5.88 17.99
CA SER A 263 19.73 7.20 17.77
C SER A 263 19.99 7.75 16.36
N ASP A 264 21.06 7.26 15.70
CA ASP A 264 21.41 7.61 14.32
C ASP A 264 21.82 6.34 13.58
N TYR A 265 20.94 5.89 12.65
CA TYR A 265 21.17 4.70 11.83
C TYR A 265 22.47 4.77 11.04
N GLY A 266 22.70 5.91 10.37
CA GLY A 266 23.86 6.08 9.49
C GLY A 266 25.18 6.17 10.27
N ALA A 267 25.21 6.84 11.40
CA ALA A 267 26.38 6.89 12.27
C ALA A 267 26.69 5.51 12.87
N PHE A 268 25.68 4.86 13.43
CA PHE A 268 25.80 3.53 14.02
C PHE A 268 26.35 2.49 13.05
N THR A 269 25.75 2.37 11.84
CA THR A 269 26.19 1.36 10.85
C THR A 269 27.61 1.60 10.33
N ARG A 270 28.07 2.85 10.27
CA ARG A 270 29.46 3.16 9.91
C ARG A 270 30.46 2.85 11.03
N GLU A 271 30.06 2.95 12.29
CA GLU A 271 30.93 2.84 13.45
C GLU A 271 31.03 1.42 14.01
N ILE A 272 29.94 0.64 13.93
CA ILE A 272 29.84 -0.67 14.60
C ILE A 272 30.99 -1.63 14.24
N ALA A 273 31.36 -1.72 12.99
CA ALA A 273 32.46 -2.60 12.56
C ALA A 273 33.82 -2.18 13.12
N ARG A 274 34.08 -0.84 13.20
CA ARG A 274 35.31 -0.29 13.79
C ARG A 274 35.34 -0.51 15.29
N MET A 275 34.22 -0.32 15.98
CA MET A 275 34.12 -0.50 17.43
C MET A 275 34.34 -1.96 17.82
N ALA A 276 33.71 -2.90 17.11
CA ALA A 276 33.92 -4.33 17.31
C ALA A 276 35.37 -4.72 17.08
N SER A 277 36.00 -4.27 15.98
CA SER A 277 37.40 -4.56 15.65
C SER A 277 38.37 -3.99 16.68
N ALA A 278 38.14 -2.78 17.19
CA ALA A 278 38.97 -2.13 18.19
C ALA A 278 38.97 -2.91 19.54
N ARG A 279 37.96 -3.69 19.81
CA ARG A 279 37.83 -4.57 21.00
C ARG A 279 38.17 -6.03 20.73
N GLY A 280 38.64 -6.36 19.53
CA GLY A 280 38.91 -7.74 19.13
C GLY A 280 37.65 -8.63 18.99
N VAL A 281 36.49 -8.04 18.96
CA VAL A 281 35.21 -8.73 18.86
C VAL A 281 34.83 -8.94 17.38
N ARG A 282 34.44 -10.16 17.01
CA ARG A 282 33.97 -10.48 15.67
C ARG A 282 32.45 -10.41 15.63
N LEU A 283 31.89 -9.54 14.79
CA LEU A 283 30.46 -9.53 14.47
C LEU A 283 30.11 -10.79 13.68
N ARG A 284 29.04 -11.47 14.06
CA ARG A 284 28.49 -12.65 13.39
C ARG A 284 27.18 -12.33 12.68
N GLU A 285 26.37 -11.48 13.31
CA GLU A 285 25.06 -11.08 12.81
C GLU A 285 24.79 -9.62 13.16
N LEU A 286 24.19 -8.88 12.25
CA LEU A 286 23.69 -7.52 12.44
C LEU A 286 22.40 -7.40 11.66
N LEU A 287 21.26 -7.43 12.36
CA LEU A 287 19.92 -7.36 11.77
C LEU A 287 19.18 -6.12 12.28
N PRO A 288 18.75 -5.22 11.41
CA PRO A 288 17.79 -4.19 11.81
C PRO A 288 16.43 -4.89 12.04
N THR A 289 15.82 -4.65 13.19
CA THR A 289 14.49 -5.21 13.54
C THR A 289 13.38 -4.21 13.34
N ASP A 290 13.71 -2.92 13.15
CA ASP A 290 12.78 -1.80 13.03
C ASP A 290 12.34 -1.49 11.58
N GLU A 291 12.83 -2.21 10.59
CA GLU A 291 12.43 -2.00 9.19
C GLU A 291 11.08 -2.64 8.85
N SER A 292 10.43 -3.32 9.81
CA SER A 292 9.11 -3.88 9.61
C SER A 292 8.04 -2.80 9.73
N LEU A 293 7.06 -2.83 8.84
CA LEU A 293 5.84 -2.03 8.93
C LEU A 293 5.12 -2.16 10.27
N GLU A 294 5.26 -3.30 10.94
CA GLU A 294 4.66 -3.54 12.24
C GLU A 294 5.23 -2.62 13.31
N SER A 295 6.54 -2.29 13.26
CA SER A 295 7.15 -1.32 14.17
C SER A 295 6.64 0.10 13.92
N VAL A 296 6.44 0.47 12.62
CA VAL A 296 5.84 1.75 12.23
C VAL A 296 4.40 1.85 12.71
N PHE A 297 3.61 0.79 12.47
CA PHE A 297 2.21 0.77 12.86
C PHE A 297 2.03 0.73 14.38
N SER A 298 2.85 -0.02 15.10
CA SER A 298 2.85 -0.05 16.56
C SER A 298 3.13 1.33 17.16
N TYR A 299 4.01 2.08 16.50
CA TYR A 299 4.32 3.45 16.92
C TYR A 299 3.15 4.41 16.68
N LEU A 300 2.61 4.42 15.44
CA LEU A 300 1.50 5.31 15.08
C LEU A 300 0.19 4.95 15.80
N ALA A 301 0.05 3.70 16.26
CA ALA A 301 -1.10 3.27 17.06
C ALA A 301 -0.96 3.60 18.55
N ALA A 302 0.25 3.84 19.05
CA ALA A 302 0.55 4.16 20.46
C ALA A 302 0.64 5.66 20.75
N SER A 303 0.63 6.51 19.70
CA SER A 303 0.61 7.98 19.78
C SER A 303 -0.81 8.50 19.60
#